data_91bfcee88c3fb8b091c5b9d6531fc5ab
#
_entry.id   91bfcee88c3fb8b091c5b9d6531fc5ab
#
_cell.length_a   1.000
_cell.length_b   1.000
_cell.length_c   1.000
_cell.angle_alpha   90.00
_cell.angle_beta   90.00
_cell.angle_gamma   90.00
#
_symmetry.space_group_name_H-M   'P 1'
#
loop_
_entity.id
_entity.type
_entity.pdbx_description
1 polymer ?
#
loop_
_entity_poly.entity_id
_entity_poly.type
_entity_poly.pdbx_seq_one_letter_code
_entity_poly.pdbx_strand_id
1 'polypeptide(L)'
;MSQVAATQQRPIFQIAQEIRKDWGSKVNPAARPYLSAMLSLNNKKDMFGADSADSIILYFLTNASSYRGETAKRLKAELKSLRH
;
A
#
# COMPACT_ATOMS: atom_id res chain seq x y z
N MET A 1 5.51 -21.70 -13.34
CA MET A 1 5.26 -21.19 -13.08
C MET A 1 5.45 -20.17 -12.30
N SER A 2 5.71 -19.89 -11.73
CA SER A 2 5.94 -18.92 -10.78
C SER A 2 6.49 -17.67 -11.22
N GLN A 3 7.17 -17.61 -12.21
CA GLN A 3 7.72 -16.39 -12.65
C GLN A 3 6.67 -15.44 -13.11
N VAL A 4 5.55 -15.95 -13.43
CA VAL A 4 4.45 -15.07 -13.76
C VAL A 4 4.13 -14.18 -12.55
N ALA A 5 4.10 -14.79 -11.40
CA ALA A 5 3.84 -14.03 -10.19
C ALA A 5 4.92 -13.00 -9.94
N ALA A 6 6.16 -13.34 -10.29
CA ALA A 6 7.26 -12.42 -10.06
C ALA A 6 7.17 -11.18 -10.93
N THR A 7 6.58 -11.30 -12.11
CA THR A 7 6.52 -10.19 -13.04
C THR A 7 5.23 -9.40 -12.94
N GLN A 8 4.23 -9.95 -12.26
CA GLN A 8 2.96 -9.28 -12.14
C GLN A 8 2.85 -8.56 -10.82
N GLN A 9 2.42 -7.33 -10.88
CA GLN A 9 2.21 -6.54 -9.69
C GLN A 9 0.75 -6.59 -9.31
N ARG A 10 0.50 -6.73 -8.02
CA ARG A 10 -0.85 -6.74 -7.52
C ARG A 10 -1.42 -5.33 -7.56
N PRO A 11 -2.74 -5.19 -7.76
CA PRO A 11 -3.34 -3.87 -7.65
C PRO A 11 -3.16 -3.31 -6.25
N ILE A 12 -3.06 -1.99 -6.18
CA ILE A 12 -2.81 -1.32 -4.90
C ILE A 12 -3.85 -1.70 -3.87
N PHE A 13 -5.13 -1.76 -4.28
CA PHE A 13 -6.19 -2.06 -3.31
C PHE A 13 -6.01 -3.43 -2.67
N GLN A 14 -5.44 -4.38 -3.41
CA GLN A 14 -5.25 -5.72 -2.87
C GLN A 14 -4.17 -5.71 -1.80
N ILE A 15 -3.09 -4.97 -2.03
CA ILE A 15 -2.04 -4.82 -1.04
C ILE A 15 -2.61 -4.11 0.19
N ALA A 16 -3.40 -3.07 -0.04
CA ALA A 16 -4.00 -2.32 1.06
C ALA A 16 -4.94 -3.18 1.89
N GLN A 17 -5.68 -4.09 1.25
CA GLN A 17 -6.55 -4.99 1.99
C GLN A 17 -5.74 -5.90 2.91
N GLU A 18 -4.61 -6.37 2.44
CA GLU A 18 -3.76 -7.23 3.25
C GLU A 18 -3.15 -6.44 4.42
N ILE A 19 -2.75 -5.20 4.17
CA ILE A 19 -2.25 -4.33 5.24
C ILE A 19 -3.32 -4.11 6.29
N ARG A 20 -4.53 -3.80 5.87
CA ARG A 20 -5.61 -3.55 6.80
C ARG A 20 -5.91 -4.77 7.66
N LYS A 21 -5.85 -5.94 7.05
CA LYS A 21 -6.11 -7.18 7.78
C LYS A 21 -5.01 -7.45 8.80
N ASP A 22 -3.76 -7.22 8.41
CA ASP A 22 -2.63 -7.50 9.28
C ASP A 22 -2.45 -6.46 10.38
N TRP A 23 -2.54 -5.18 10.02
CA TRP A 23 -2.35 -4.10 10.99
C TRP A 23 -3.57 -3.93 11.88
N GLY A 24 -4.77 -4.08 11.29
CA GLY A 24 -6.01 -4.11 12.04
C GLY A 24 -6.29 -2.82 12.75
N SER A 25 -6.72 -2.94 14.00
CA SER A 25 -7.09 -1.78 14.78
C SER A 25 -5.89 -0.93 15.22
N LYS A 26 -4.68 -1.40 14.95
CA LYS A 26 -3.48 -0.67 15.35
C LYS A 26 -3.03 0.36 14.32
N VAL A 27 -3.76 0.50 13.23
CA VAL A 27 -3.43 1.51 12.23
C VAL A 27 -3.44 2.88 12.90
N ASN A 28 -2.31 3.60 12.81
CA ASN A 28 -2.26 4.90 13.47
C ASN A 28 -3.09 5.92 12.69
N PRO A 29 -3.56 6.99 13.37
CA PRO A 29 -4.45 7.95 12.71
C PRO A 29 -3.83 8.66 11.52
N ALA A 30 -2.52 8.86 11.53
CA ALA A 30 -1.86 9.56 10.44
C ALA A 30 -1.82 8.73 9.16
N ALA A 31 -1.77 7.41 9.29
CA ALA A 31 -1.73 6.52 8.13
C ALA A 31 -3.12 6.14 7.62
N ARG A 32 -4.12 6.27 8.48
CA ARG A 32 -5.47 5.76 8.18
C ARG A 32 -6.08 6.33 6.90
N PRO A 33 -6.05 7.65 6.67
CA PRO A 33 -6.67 8.18 5.45
C PRO A 33 -5.97 7.68 4.19
N TYR A 34 -4.67 7.47 4.25
CA TYR A 34 -3.95 6.99 3.06
C TYR A 34 -4.22 5.52 2.81
N LEU A 35 -4.36 4.73 3.88
CA LEU A 35 -4.73 3.34 3.72
C LEU A 35 -6.13 3.24 3.12
N SER A 36 -7.07 4.05 3.59
CA SER A 36 -8.42 4.08 3.03
C SER A 36 -8.40 4.45 1.55
N ALA A 37 -7.59 5.44 1.19
CA ALA A 37 -7.50 5.87 -0.20
C ALA A 37 -6.95 4.74 -1.07
N MET A 38 -5.93 4.03 -0.58
CA MET A 38 -5.34 2.95 -1.35
C MET A 38 -6.33 1.83 -1.64
N LEU A 39 -7.34 1.66 -0.81
CA LEU A 39 -8.33 0.61 -1.02
C LEU A 39 -9.15 0.82 -2.29
N SER A 40 -9.14 2.02 -2.84
CA SER A 40 -9.89 2.31 -4.07
C SER A 40 -8.98 2.50 -5.28
N LEU A 41 -7.70 2.17 -5.16
CA LEU A 41 -6.75 2.38 -6.26
C LEU A 41 -6.31 1.07 -6.88
N ASN A 42 -6.10 1.08 -8.19
CA ASN A 42 -5.63 -0.10 -8.91
C ASN A 42 -4.13 -0.04 -9.16
N ASN A 43 -3.66 0.99 -9.82
CA ASN A 43 -2.25 1.07 -10.16
C ASN A 43 -1.74 2.49 -9.90
N LYS A 44 -0.44 2.69 -10.03
CA LYS A 44 0.17 3.95 -9.65
C LYS A 44 -0.29 5.13 -10.50
N LYS A 45 -0.93 4.88 -11.62
CA LYS A 45 -1.42 5.96 -12.47
C LYS A 45 -2.80 6.45 -12.06
N ASP A 46 -3.46 5.72 -11.19
CA ASP A 46 -4.79 6.12 -10.74
C ASP A 46 -4.70 7.38 -9.89
N MET A 47 -5.82 8.06 -9.81
CA MET A 47 -5.92 9.27 -9.01
C MET A 47 -6.93 9.09 -7.90
N PHE A 48 -6.67 9.72 -6.78
CA PHE A 48 -7.61 9.80 -5.68
C PHE A 48 -7.81 11.29 -5.40
N GLY A 49 -8.88 11.84 -5.97
CA GLY A 49 -9.06 13.27 -5.93
C GLY A 49 -7.93 13.96 -6.70
N ALA A 50 -7.25 14.87 -6.05
CA ALA A 50 -6.15 15.59 -6.66
C ALA A 50 -4.80 14.88 -6.53
N ASP A 51 -4.75 13.79 -5.77
CA ASP A 51 -3.49 13.09 -5.50
C ASP A 51 -3.34 11.88 -6.39
N SER A 52 -2.12 11.64 -6.88
CA SER A 52 -1.83 10.43 -7.61
C SER A 52 -1.68 9.26 -6.65
N ALA A 53 -1.89 8.06 -7.16
CA ALA A 53 -1.67 6.86 -6.36
C ALA A 53 -0.25 6.82 -5.83
N ASP A 54 0.73 7.25 -6.65
CA ASP A 54 2.12 7.28 -6.20
C ASP A 54 2.29 8.16 -4.97
N SER A 55 1.66 9.33 -4.97
CA SER A 55 1.72 10.24 -3.82
C SER A 55 1.05 9.63 -2.59
N ILE A 56 -0.09 8.97 -2.80
CA ILE A 56 -0.81 8.33 -1.69
C ILE A 56 0.07 7.24 -1.06
N ILE A 57 0.73 6.44 -1.89
CA ILE A 57 1.62 5.40 -1.38
C ILE A 57 2.76 6.04 -0.58
N LEU A 58 3.35 7.10 -1.11
CA LEU A 58 4.44 7.78 -0.41
C LEU A 58 3.98 8.28 0.95
N TYR A 59 2.83 8.95 0.99
CA TYR A 59 2.31 9.46 2.25
C TYR A 59 2.00 8.34 3.22
N PHE A 60 1.46 7.23 2.73
CA PHE A 60 1.21 6.09 3.58
C PHE A 60 2.52 5.57 4.19
N LEU A 61 3.53 5.35 3.34
CA LEU A 61 4.80 4.81 3.82
C LEU A 61 5.46 5.73 4.83
N THR A 62 5.35 7.04 4.60
CA THR A 62 5.92 8.03 5.52
C THR A 62 5.26 7.96 6.89
N ASN A 63 3.98 7.62 6.94
CA ASN A 63 3.21 7.61 8.18
C ASN A 63 3.01 6.21 8.75
N ALA A 64 3.68 5.21 8.21
CA ALA A 64 3.48 3.83 8.64
C ALA A 64 4.69 3.27 9.38
N SER A 65 5.46 4.12 10.04
CA SER A 65 6.66 3.65 10.74
C SER A 65 6.31 2.72 11.91
N SER A 66 5.14 2.86 12.49
CA SER A 66 4.73 1.99 13.58
C SER A 66 4.20 0.63 13.09
N TYR A 67 4.02 0.48 11.78
CA TYR A 67 3.61 -0.80 11.21
C TYR A 67 4.87 -1.64 11.00
N ARG A 68 5.05 -2.66 11.83
CA ARG A 68 6.27 -3.45 11.87
C ARG A 68 5.98 -4.93 11.83
N GLY A 69 7.03 -5.72 11.58
CA GLY A 69 6.95 -7.16 11.52
C GLY A 69 7.28 -7.66 10.13
N GLU A 70 7.34 -8.97 9.98
CA GLU A 70 7.72 -9.57 8.70
C GLU A 70 6.72 -9.23 7.60
N THR A 71 5.44 -9.35 7.91
CA THR A 71 4.41 -9.04 6.93
C THR A 71 4.44 -7.57 6.56
N ALA A 72 4.61 -6.69 7.55
CA ALA A 72 4.71 -5.26 7.28
C ALA A 72 5.88 -4.94 6.36
N LYS A 73 7.02 -5.55 6.64
CA LYS A 73 8.21 -5.33 5.84
C LYS A 73 7.99 -5.74 4.38
N ARG A 74 7.36 -6.90 4.20
CA ARG A 74 7.08 -7.41 2.85
C ARG A 74 6.12 -6.51 2.11
N LEU A 75 5.05 -6.10 2.76
CA LEU A 75 4.02 -5.29 2.11
C LEU A 75 4.52 -3.88 1.81
N LYS A 76 5.31 -3.31 2.70
CA LYS A 76 5.91 -2.00 2.44
C LYS A 76 6.88 -2.06 1.27
N ALA A 77 7.66 -3.14 1.17
CA ALA A 77 8.56 -3.30 0.05
C ALA A 77 7.80 -3.45 -1.25
N GLU A 78 6.68 -4.15 -1.21
CA GLU A 78 5.85 -4.31 -2.39
C GLU A 78 5.28 -2.97 -2.86
N LEU A 79 4.81 -2.15 -1.91
CA LEU A 79 4.32 -0.82 -2.27
C LEU A 79 5.42 0.04 -2.87
N LYS A 80 6.62 -0.02 -2.30
CA LYS A 80 7.74 0.75 -2.84
C LYS A 80 8.05 0.35 -4.28
N SER A 81 7.92 -0.93 -4.59
CA SER A 81 8.23 -1.42 -5.93
C SER A 81 7.25 -0.91 -6.97
N LEU A 82 6.07 -0.46 -6.55
CA LEU A 82 5.08 0.09 -7.47
C LEU A 82 5.34 1.56 -7.79
N ARG A 83 6.21 2.21 -7.02
CA ARG A 83 6.37 3.64 -7.15
C ARG A 83 7.27 4.00 -8.28
N HIS A 84 7.47 3.74 -9.17
CA HIS A 84 8.13 4.29 -10.29
C HIS A 84 7.82 3.45 -11.56
#